data_567d978e21cd7d27609d959fd033f715
#
_entry.id   567d978e21cd7d27609d959fd033f715
#
_cell.length_a   1.000
_cell.length_b   1.000
_cell.length_c   1.000
_cell.angle_alpha   90.00
_cell.angle_beta   90.00
_cell.angle_gamma   90.00
#
_symmetry.space_group_name_H-M   'P 1'
#
loop_
_entity.id
_entity.type
_entity.pdbx_description
1 polymer ?
#
loop_
_entity_poly.entity_id
_entity_poly.type
_entity_poly.pdbx_seq_one_letter_code
_entity_poly.pdbx_strand_id
1 'polypeptide(L)'
;MKFSIAFVIVFLALQPAVSAAEDKVGANSSFTWHDAQPTAESELDRLNRAFVQLADHARPAIVQIRVTMQDTKAKPAQPLGSRGSGFIIDSHGYILTAQHVIDKAKDIEIRLADSQRLPAQIVASETQIDVAVLKIKTERQLPLLTLGDSDAIRVGDLAVVFGYPFGRESSMNLGIVSRSGRSYPDSASYEFIQTDAGAYPGGSGGPLLNSKGNVIGMITMASERGNMGFATPINVIKRVLPRLANGDKFAWGWLGVQMSDVSLEQAKMLGIHPVKGVVVSSVLPGQSAARGGIQKQDVILAVNETQVDSPRDVARMIGGLEAGRVVHLTILRKGRTLQLSFPLGVRPESTKTREG
;
A
#
# COMPACT_ATOMS: atom_id res chain seq x y z
N MET A 1 -50.28 -53.18 57.20
CA MET A 1 -49.51 -54.27 56.60
C MET A 1 -49.42 -53.98 55.06
N LYS A 2 -48.30 -53.46 54.62
CA LYS A 2 -48.03 -53.33 53.21
C LYS A 2 -46.63 -53.85 52.95
N PHE A 3 -46.55 -55.00 52.34
CA PHE A 3 -45.29 -55.59 51.83
C PHE A 3 -44.84 -54.90 50.59
N SER A 4 -43.62 -54.36 50.57
CA SER A 4 -42.93 -53.86 49.40
C SER A 4 -41.96 -54.94 48.91
N ILE A 5 -42.22 -55.46 47.73
CA ILE A 5 -41.32 -56.40 47.01
C ILE A 5 -40.35 -55.60 46.23
N ALA A 6 -39.06 -55.71 46.58
CA ALA A 6 -37.95 -55.14 45.77
C ALA A 6 -37.62 -56.12 44.66
N PHE A 7 -37.73 -55.67 43.40
CA PHE A 7 -37.27 -56.39 42.22
C PHE A 7 -35.77 -56.00 41.99
N VAL A 8 -34.91 -56.98 42.17
CA VAL A 8 -33.51 -56.86 41.79
C VAL A 8 -33.41 -57.31 40.34
N ILE A 9 -33.13 -56.41 39.41
CA ILE A 9 -32.85 -56.71 38.01
C ILE A 9 -31.32 -56.85 37.91
N VAL A 10 -30.85 -58.09 37.71
CA VAL A 10 -29.48 -58.39 37.34
C VAL A 10 -29.33 -58.19 35.84
N PHE A 11 -28.62 -57.12 35.47
CA PHE A 11 -28.20 -56.96 34.09
C PHE A 11 -26.95 -57.78 33.82
N LEU A 12 -27.15 -58.94 33.15
CA LEU A 12 -26.06 -59.68 32.52
C LEU A 12 -25.60 -58.88 31.27
N ALA A 13 -24.45 -58.21 31.34
CA ALA A 13 -23.85 -57.59 30.20
C ALA A 13 -23.17 -58.68 29.34
N LEU A 14 -23.83 -59.09 28.24
CA LEU A 14 -23.14 -59.79 27.14
C LEU A 14 -22.27 -58.78 26.43
N GLN A 15 -20.97 -58.86 26.63
CA GLN A 15 -20.02 -58.15 25.75
C GLN A 15 -19.88 -59.02 24.47
N PRO A 16 -20.09 -58.42 23.30
CA PRO A 16 -19.68 -59.08 22.06
C PRO A 16 -18.15 -59.09 21.99
N ALA A 17 -17.57 -60.27 21.93
CA ALA A 17 -16.18 -60.42 21.57
C ALA A 17 -15.97 -59.94 20.12
N VAL A 18 -15.52 -58.71 19.98
CA VAL A 18 -14.98 -58.22 18.74
C VAL A 18 -13.59 -58.83 18.59
N SER A 19 -13.50 -59.91 17.83
CA SER A 19 -12.23 -60.46 17.35
C SER A 19 -11.58 -59.39 16.50
N ALA A 20 -10.62 -58.66 17.04
CA ALA A 20 -9.68 -57.89 16.27
C ALA A 20 -8.85 -58.83 15.42
N ALA A 21 -9.23 -58.99 14.17
CA ALA A 21 -8.31 -59.48 13.17
C ALA A 21 -7.18 -58.44 13.08
N GLU A 22 -6.07 -58.70 13.73
CA GLU A 22 -4.82 -57.99 13.46
C GLU A 22 -4.42 -58.34 12.02
N ASP A 23 -4.74 -57.49 11.09
CA ASP A 23 -4.06 -57.46 9.80
C ASP A 23 -2.57 -57.22 10.07
N LYS A 24 -1.83 -58.29 10.10
CA LYS A 24 -0.36 -58.25 10.00
C LYS A 24 0.00 -57.69 8.62
N VAL A 25 -0.07 -56.38 8.46
CA VAL A 25 0.69 -55.72 7.42
C VAL A 25 2.14 -55.99 7.71
N GLY A 26 2.76 -56.78 6.84
CA GLY A 26 4.16 -57.26 6.99
C GLY A 26 5.08 -56.08 7.23
N ALA A 27 5.57 -55.98 8.45
CA ALA A 27 6.58 -55.02 8.88
C ALA A 27 7.93 -55.43 8.25
N ASN A 28 8.14 -55.09 6.99
CA ASN A 28 9.44 -55.09 6.35
C ASN A 28 9.67 -53.77 5.59
N SER A 29 9.34 -52.67 6.22
CA SER A 29 9.86 -51.35 5.79
C SER A 29 10.96 -50.97 6.78
N SER A 30 12.20 -51.07 6.35
CA SER A 30 13.37 -50.51 7.02
C SER A 30 13.36 -48.96 6.90
N PHE A 31 12.15 -48.37 6.90
CA PHE A 31 11.99 -46.94 6.86
C PHE A 31 12.11 -46.39 8.30
N THR A 32 13.23 -45.77 8.57
CA THR A 32 13.49 -45.04 9.82
C THR A 32 13.57 -43.56 9.54
N TRP A 33 12.76 -42.75 10.23
CA TRP A 33 12.95 -41.31 10.27
C TRP A 33 13.67 -40.97 11.58
N HIS A 34 14.38 -39.85 11.53
CA HIS A 34 15.03 -39.32 12.71
C HIS A 34 14.29 -38.03 13.16
N ASP A 35 13.89 -38.00 14.41
CA ASP A 35 13.35 -36.80 15.00
C ASP A 35 14.47 -35.76 15.22
N ALA A 36 14.14 -34.48 14.98
CA ALA A 36 15.07 -33.41 15.22
C ALA A 36 15.46 -33.35 16.71
N GLN A 37 16.76 -33.33 16.97
CA GLN A 37 17.27 -33.15 18.34
C GLN A 37 17.31 -31.64 18.66
N PRO A 38 17.01 -31.23 19.90
CA PRO A 38 17.18 -29.87 20.33
C PRO A 38 18.64 -29.43 20.17
N THR A 39 18.86 -28.37 19.40
CA THR A 39 20.17 -27.75 19.23
C THR A 39 20.25 -26.46 20.00
N ALA A 40 21.47 -25.97 20.28
CA ALA A 40 21.66 -24.65 20.83
C ALA A 40 21.09 -23.60 19.86
N GLU A 41 20.52 -22.53 20.41
CA GLU A 41 19.91 -21.46 19.65
C GLU A 41 20.93 -20.79 18.72
N SER A 42 20.65 -20.79 17.43
CA SER A 42 21.46 -20.13 16.39
C SER A 42 21.01 -18.70 16.12
N GLU A 43 21.82 -17.93 15.39
CA GLU A 43 21.43 -16.61 14.88
C GLU A 43 20.21 -16.69 13.94
N LEU A 44 20.06 -17.80 13.21
CA LEU A 44 18.87 -18.05 12.36
C LEU A 44 17.60 -18.23 13.19
N ASP A 45 17.70 -18.88 14.36
CA ASP A 45 16.54 -19.03 15.25
C ASP A 45 16.11 -17.69 15.84
N ARG A 46 17.07 -16.81 16.14
CA ARG A 46 16.76 -15.43 16.58
C ARG A 46 16.06 -14.64 15.50
N LEU A 47 16.57 -14.73 14.26
CA LEU A 47 15.97 -14.06 13.10
C LEU A 47 14.56 -14.60 12.84
N ASN A 48 14.39 -15.93 12.87
CA ASN A 48 13.07 -16.58 12.72
C ASN A 48 12.07 -16.06 13.77
N ARG A 49 12.48 -16.01 15.04
CA ARG A 49 11.61 -15.48 16.09
C ARG A 49 11.23 -14.01 15.86
N ALA A 50 12.16 -13.19 15.38
CA ALA A 50 11.88 -11.80 15.08
C ALA A 50 10.77 -11.67 14.00
N PHE A 51 10.80 -12.52 12.97
CA PHE A 51 9.76 -12.55 11.95
C PHE A 51 8.43 -13.08 12.47
N VAL A 52 8.45 -14.11 13.31
CA VAL A 52 7.23 -14.63 13.96
C VAL A 52 6.59 -13.54 14.83
N GLN A 53 7.37 -12.85 15.65
CA GLN A 53 6.90 -11.74 16.49
C GLN A 53 6.34 -10.58 15.66
N LEU A 54 7.00 -10.24 14.55
CA LEU A 54 6.51 -9.23 13.62
C LEU A 54 5.16 -9.65 13.02
N ALA A 55 5.02 -10.93 12.62
CA ALA A 55 3.78 -11.46 12.09
C ALA A 55 2.65 -11.41 13.13
N ASP A 56 2.91 -11.83 14.36
CA ASP A 56 1.93 -11.83 15.45
C ASP A 56 1.48 -10.41 15.82
N HIS A 57 2.42 -9.45 15.78
CA HIS A 57 2.12 -8.04 16.02
C HIS A 57 1.29 -7.40 14.90
N ALA A 58 1.64 -7.66 13.65
CA ALA A 58 1.02 -6.98 12.50
C ALA A 58 -0.32 -7.59 12.09
N ARG A 59 -0.42 -8.93 12.08
CA ARG A 59 -1.59 -9.68 11.57
C ARG A 59 -2.93 -9.20 12.14
N PRO A 60 -3.09 -8.90 13.43
CA PRO A 60 -4.37 -8.46 13.99
C PRO A 60 -4.90 -7.15 13.40
N ALA A 61 -4.01 -6.30 12.87
CA ALA A 61 -4.38 -5.03 12.27
C ALA A 61 -4.62 -5.11 10.74
N ILE A 62 -4.39 -6.28 10.12
CA ILE A 62 -4.62 -6.49 8.69
C ILE A 62 -6.06 -6.92 8.45
N VAL A 63 -6.71 -6.33 7.47
CA VAL A 63 -8.11 -6.62 7.15
C VAL A 63 -8.28 -7.06 5.71
N GLN A 64 -9.25 -7.94 5.48
CA GLN A 64 -9.74 -8.30 4.16
C GLN A 64 -10.86 -7.35 3.77
N ILE A 65 -10.82 -6.87 2.53
CA ILE A 65 -11.86 -6.00 1.98
C ILE A 65 -12.66 -6.78 0.94
N ARG A 66 -13.96 -6.84 1.16
CA ARG A 66 -14.93 -7.46 0.26
C ARG A 66 -15.88 -6.39 -0.23
N VAL A 67 -16.17 -6.39 -1.52
CA VAL A 67 -17.05 -5.39 -2.13
C VAL A 67 -18.15 -6.05 -2.95
N THR A 68 -19.32 -5.45 -2.92
CA THR A 68 -20.38 -5.70 -3.90
C THR A 68 -20.31 -4.59 -4.93
N MET A 69 -20.38 -4.94 -6.23
CA MET A 69 -20.33 -3.96 -7.31
C MET A 69 -21.70 -3.37 -7.59
N GLN A 70 -21.71 -2.12 -8.02
CA GLN A 70 -22.90 -1.57 -8.70
C GLN A 70 -22.97 -2.20 -10.09
N ASP A 71 -23.83 -3.20 -10.27
CA ASP A 71 -24.04 -3.78 -11.59
C ASP A 71 -25.20 -3.11 -12.31
N THR A 72 -24.92 -2.56 -13.48
CA THR A 72 -25.92 -1.92 -14.34
C THR A 72 -26.58 -2.89 -15.33
N LYS A 73 -26.14 -4.15 -15.44
CA LYS A 73 -26.65 -5.08 -16.48
C LYS A 73 -26.63 -6.56 -16.12
N ALA A 74 -26.41 -6.97 -14.89
CA ALA A 74 -26.12 -8.36 -14.62
C ALA A 74 -27.11 -9.09 -13.72
N LYS A 75 -27.08 -10.38 -13.97
CA LYS A 75 -27.63 -11.53 -13.25
C LYS A 75 -27.65 -11.36 -11.73
N PRO A 76 -28.60 -11.98 -11.01
CA PRO A 76 -28.79 -11.77 -9.59
C PRO A 76 -27.47 -12.02 -8.82
N ALA A 77 -27.12 -11.02 -8.03
CA ALA A 77 -26.09 -10.97 -7.00
C ALA A 77 -24.95 -12.00 -7.10
N GLN A 78 -23.88 -11.64 -7.78
CA GLN A 78 -22.63 -12.33 -7.49
C GLN A 78 -22.28 -12.09 -6.02
N PRO A 79 -21.94 -13.15 -5.26
CA PRO A 79 -21.60 -12.99 -3.86
C PRO A 79 -20.42 -12.04 -3.70
N LEU A 80 -20.41 -11.29 -2.58
CA LEU A 80 -19.29 -10.45 -2.17
C LEU A 80 -17.95 -11.14 -2.47
N GLY A 81 -17.24 -10.65 -3.49
CA GLY A 81 -15.90 -11.12 -3.81
C GLY A 81 -14.87 -10.42 -2.93
N SER A 82 -13.79 -11.11 -2.53
CA SER A 82 -12.64 -10.39 -1.99
C SER A 82 -12.00 -9.57 -3.08
N ARG A 83 -11.80 -8.29 -2.82
CA ARG A 83 -11.19 -7.38 -3.78
C ARG A 83 -9.81 -6.94 -3.38
N GLY A 84 -9.53 -6.90 -2.09
CA GLY A 84 -8.25 -6.41 -1.63
C GLY A 84 -8.03 -6.58 -0.13
N SER A 85 -7.00 -5.90 0.31
CA SER A 85 -6.54 -5.84 1.68
C SER A 85 -6.59 -4.41 2.18
N GLY A 86 -6.49 -4.26 3.49
CA GLY A 86 -6.31 -2.98 4.15
C GLY A 86 -5.63 -3.17 5.48
N PHE A 87 -5.38 -2.08 6.16
CA PHE A 87 -4.84 -2.12 7.52
C PHE A 87 -5.41 -1.00 8.38
N ILE A 88 -5.57 -1.29 9.65
CA ILE A 88 -6.13 -0.39 10.65
C ILE A 88 -5.04 0.59 11.07
N ILE A 89 -5.36 1.90 11.04
CA ILE A 89 -4.44 3.00 11.38
C ILE A 89 -4.86 3.76 12.63
N ASP A 90 -6.05 3.47 13.14
CA ASP A 90 -6.60 4.11 14.33
C ASP A 90 -7.48 3.13 15.09
N SER A 91 -7.39 3.12 16.43
CA SER A 91 -8.12 2.17 17.30
C SER A 91 -9.63 2.27 17.21
N HIS A 92 -10.17 3.39 16.70
CA HIS A 92 -11.59 3.61 16.51
C HIS A 92 -12.12 3.10 15.16
N GLY A 93 -11.26 2.48 14.34
CA GLY A 93 -11.69 1.78 13.13
C GLY A 93 -11.50 2.54 11.81
N TYR A 94 -10.52 3.43 11.72
CA TYR A 94 -10.05 3.95 10.45
C TYR A 94 -9.11 2.94 9.78
N ILE A 95 -9.35 2.69 8.49
CA ILE A 95 -8.62 1.69 7.70
C ILE A 95 -8.10 2.36 6.44
N LEU A 96 -6.84 2.11 6.10
CA LEU A 96 -6.28 2.45 4.79
C LEU A 96 -6.39 1.28 3.84
N THR A 97 -6.67 1.59 2.58
CA THR A 97 -6.67 0.65 1.46
C THR A 97 -6.38 1.38 0.15
N ALA A 98 -6.18 0.62 -0.95
CA ALA A 98 -6.05 1.20 -2.28
C ALA A 98 -7.42 1.64 -2.82
N GLN A 99 -7.46 2.78 -3.52
CA GLN A 99 -8.71 3.34 -4.06
C GLN A 99 -9.35 2.39 -5.08
N HIS A 100 -8.54 1.77 -5.96
CA HIS A 100 -9.06 0.84 -6.97
C HIS A 100 -9.74 -0.41 -6.37
N VAL A 101 -9.45 -0.76 -5.11
CA VAL A 101 -10.11 -1.86 -4.39
C VAL A 101 -11.58 -1.56 -4.15
N ILE A 102 -11.89 -0.29 -3.89
CA ILE A 102 -13.25 0.18 -3.58
C ILE A 102 -13.93 0.91 -4.74
N ASP A 103 -13.26 1.00 -5.89
CA ASP A 103 -13.84 1.67 -7.06
C ASP A 103 -15.15 1.03 -7.45
N LYS A 104 -16.20 1.87 -7.64
CA LYS A 104 -17.57 1.44 -7.96
C LYS A 104 -18.18 0.44 -6.95
N ALA A 105 -17.68 0.39 -5.73
CA ALA A 105 -18.28 -0.41 -4.68
C ALA A 105 -19.65 0.12 -4.30
N LYS A 106 -20.65 -0.77 -4.26
CA LYS A 106 -21.98 -0.49 -3.70
C LYS A 106 -21.96 -0.67 -2.18
N ASP A 107 -21.48 -1.83 -1.74
CA ASP A 107 -21.32 -2.17 -0.34
C ASP A 107 -19.91 -2.65 -0.07
N ILE A 108 -19.38 -2.32 1.11
CA ILE A 108 -18.06 -2.71 1.55
C ILE A 108 -18.19 -3.44 2.88
N GLU A 109 -17.64 -4.64 2.94
CA GLU A 109 -17.51 -5.45 4.14
C GLU A 109 -16.05 -5.64 4.51
N ILE A 110 -15.70 -5.36 5.75
CA ILE A 110 -14.38 -5.62 6.32
C ILE A 110 -14.46 -6.91 7.13
N ARG A 111 -13.56 -7.85 6.81
CA ARG A 111 -13.30 -9.02 7.67
C ARG A 111 -12.03 -8.77 8.46
N LEU A 112 -12.17 -8.75 9.78
CA LEU A 112 -11.08 -8.62 10.73
C LEU A 112 -10.31 -9.95 10.88
N ALA A 113 -9.14 -9.91 11.52
CA ALA A 113 -8.30 -11.09 11.73
C ALA A 113 -8.97 -12.19 12.58
N ASP A 114 -9.87 -11.82 13.50
CA ASP A 114 -10.70 -12.74 14.28
C ASP A 114 -11.94 -13.27 13.53
N SER A 115 -11.99 -13.02 12.21
CA SER A 115 -13.09 -13.39 11.32
C SER A 115 -14.40 -12.61 11.52
N GLN A 116 -14.47 -11.63 12.44
CA GLN A 116 -15.60 -10.72 12.53
C GLN A 116 -15.76 -9.94 11.23
N ARG A 117 -16.99 -9.74 10.78
CA ARG A 117 -17.35 -8.99 9.58
C ARG A 117 -18.14 -7.76 9.96
N LEU A 118 -17.73 -6.62 9.45
CA LEU A 118 -18.33 -5.33 9.73
C LEU A 118 -18.56 -4.56 8.44
N PRO A 119 -19.69 -3.87 8.29
CA PRO A 119 -19.89 -2.95 7.18
C PRO A 119 -18.95 -1.76 7.32
N ALA A 120 -18.44 -1.26 6.21
CA ALA A 120 -17.56 -0.09 6.19
C ALA A 120 -18.15 1.02 5.32
N GLN A 121 -17.85 2.24 5.70
CA GLN A 121 -18.17 3.44 4.95
C GLN A 121 -16.89 4.04 4.36
N ILE A 122 -16.98 4.56 3.14
CA ILE A 122 -15.91 5.35 2.54
C ILE A 122 -15.94 6.72 3.21
N VAL A 123 -14.83 7.11 3.84
CA VAL A 123 -14.65 8.46 4.38
C VAL A 123 -14.24 9.41 3.25
N ALA A 124 -13.18 9.07 2.56
CA ALA A 124 -12.69 9.76 1.38
C ALA A 124 -11.73 8.87 0.57
N SER A 125 -11.44 9.28 -0.65
CA SER A 125 -10.43 8.61 -1.49
C SER A 125 -9.69 9.62 -2.35
N GLU A 126 -8.46 9.26 -2.73
CA GLU A 126 -7.59 10.03 -3.60
C GLU A 126 -7.03 9.15 -4.72
N THR A 127 -7.54 9.37 -5.92
CA THR A 127 -7.25 8.53 -7.09
C THR A 127 -5.82 8.70 -7.60
N GLN A 128 -5.22 9.91 -7.45
CA GLN A 128 -3.88 10.18 -7.99
C GLN A 128 -2.79 9.37 -7.30
N ILE A 129 -3.00 9.00 -6.05
CA ILE A 129 -2.08 8.19 -5.26
C ILE A 129 -2.66 6.83 -4.88
N ASP A 130 -3.82 6.49 -5.44
CA ASP A 130 -4.53 5.22 -5.23
C ASP A 130 -4.75 4.89 -3.75
N VAL A 131 -5.28 5.83 -2.98
CA VAL A 131 -5.54 5.68 -1.53
C VAL A 131 -7.01 5.91 -1.22
N ALA A 132 -7.54 5.13 -0.28
CA ALA A 132 -8.85 5.35 0.32
C ALA A 132 -8.80 5.16 1.84
N VAL A 133 -9.61 5.93 2.53
CA VAL A 133 -9.86 5.84 3.97
C VAL A 133 -11.26 5.28 4.16
N LEU A 134 -11.34 4.16 4.86
CA LEU A 134 -12.60 3.53 5.26
C LEU A 134 -12.81 3.69 6.76
N LYS A 135 -14.07 3.60 7.18
CA LYS A 135 -14.47 3.64 8.59
C LYS A 135 -15.41 2.48 8.90
N ILE A 136 -15.07 1.70 9.92
CA ILE A 136 -15.96 0.72 10.54
C ILE A 136 -16.45 1.24 11.88
N LYS A 137 -17.67 0.87 12.27
CA LYS A 137 -18.20 1.14 13.61
C LYS A 137 -17.83 -0.02 14.54
N THR A 138 -17.22 0.28 15.65
CA THR A 138 -16.84 -0.71 16.66
C THR A 138 -16.84 -0.06 18.03
N GLU A 139 -17.22 -0.81 19.07
CA GLU A 139 -17.17 -0.37 20.47
C GLU A 139 -15.86 -0.76 21.15
N ARG A 140 -15.16 -1.75 20.57
CA ARG A 140 -13.86 -2.18 21.07
C ARG A 140 -12.71 -1.39 20.44
N GLN A 141 -11.63 -1.24 21.17
CA GLN A 141 -10.39 -0.76 20.60
C GLN A 141 -9.80 -1.83 19.68
N LEU A 142 -9.39 -1.42 18.50
CA LEU A 142 -8.79 -2.28 17.49
C LEU A 142 -7.26 -2.18 17.54
N PRO A 143 -6.55 -3.29 17.25
CA PRO A 143 -5.13 -3.25 16.98
C PRO A 143 -4.87 -2.39 15.74
N LEU A 144 -3.77 -1.66 15.74
CA LEU A 144 -3.41 -0.74 14.66
C LEU A 144 -1.94 -0.87 14.28
N LEU A 145 -1.57 -0.44 13.07
CA LEU A 145 -0.19 -0.34 12.63
C LEU A 145 0.33 1.08 12.77
N THR A 146 1.57 1.19 13.20
CA THR A 146 2.29 2.46 13.26
C THR A 146 2.75 2.87 11.86
N LEU A 147 2.45 4.10 11.45
CA LEU A 147 2.93 4.67 10.20
C LEU A 147 4.39 5.12 10.36
N GLY A 148 5.30 4.46 9.65
CA GLY A 148 6.74 4.70 9.67
C GLY A 148 7.16 5.91 8.85
N ASP A 149 8.39 5.89 8.34
CA ASP A 149 8.98 6.92 7.51
C ASP A 149 9.53 6.30 6.22
N SER A 150 8.91 6.64 5.09
CA SER A 150 9.33 6.14 3.77
C SER A 150 10.51 6.90 3.17
N ASP A 151 10.87 8.07 3.71
CA ASP A 151 12.02 8.83 3.21
C ASP A 151 13.34 8.31 3.80
N ALA A 152 13.26 7.56 4.92
CA ALA A 152 14.41 6.94 5.59
C ALA A 152 14.81 5.57 5.03
N ILE A 153 14.04 5.00 4.10
CA ILE A 153 14.31 3.67 3.55
C ILE A 153 15.48 3.67 2.57
N ARG A 154 16.17 2.54 2.50
CA ARG A 154 17.29 2.31 1.57
C ARG A 154 17.07 1.02 0.79
N VAL A 155 17.61 0.96 -0.41
CA VAL A 155 17.68 -0.29 -1.17
C VAL A 155 18.45 -1.34 -0.36
N GLY A 156 17.87 -2.53 -0.23
CA GLY A 156 18.40 -3.62 0.58
C GLY A 156 17.77 -3.71 1.98
N ASP A 157 17.04 -2.70 2.46
CA ASP A 157 16.31 -2.79 3.72
C ASP A 157 15.25 -3.89 3.63
N LEU A 158 15.05 -4.67 4.70
CA LEU A 158 14.01 -5.70 4.78
C LEU A 158 12.63 -5.08 4.61
N ALA A 159 11.82 -5.73 3.81
CA ALA A 159 10.46 -5.33 3.49
C ALA A 159 9.51 -6.51 3.63
N VAL A 160 8.39 -6.30 4.31
CA VAL A 160 7.40 -7.33 4.60
C VAL A 160 6.04 -6.87 4.08
N VAL A 161 5.44 -7.66 3.19
CA VAL A 161 4.10 -7.43 2.66
C VAL A 161 3.10 -8.29 3.43
N PHE A 162 2.04 -7.68 3.91
CA PHE A 162 0.87 -8.39 4.43
C PHE A 162 -0.35 -8.16 3.55
N GLY A 163 -1.21 -9.16 3.46
CA GLY A 163 -2.47 -9.04 2.74
C GLY A 163 -3.27 -10.33 2.72
N TYR A 164 -4.37 -10.31 1.97
CA TYR A 164 -5.26 -11.45 1.74
C TYR A 164 -5.20 -11.87 0.26
N PRO A 165 -4.08 -12.49 -0.18
CA PRO A 165 -3.96 -12.90 -1.57
C PRO A 165 -5.07 -13.88 -1.93
N PHE A 166 -5.60 -13.72 -3.13
CA PHE A 166 -6.71 -14.54 -3.65
C PHE A 166 -7.96 -14.58 -2.75
N GLY A 167 -8.05 -13.65 -1.78
CA GLY A 167 -9.20 -13.52 -0.91
C GLY A 167 -9.41 -14.66 0.08
N ARG A 168 -8.39 -15.38 0.43
CA ARG A 168 -8.46 -16.52 1.36
C ARG A 168 -8.00 -16.10 2.75
N GLU A 169 -6.78 -16.45 3.13
CA GLU A 169 -6.21 -16.15 4.43
C GLU A 169 -5.15 -15.05 4.35
N SER A 170 -4.87 -14.39 5.46
CA SER A 170 -3.79 -13.41 5.47
C SER A 170 -2.46 -14.11 5.31
N SER A 171 -1.61 -13.58 4.46
CA SER A 171 -0.25 -14.04 4.26
C SER A 171 0.76 -12.96 4.56
N MET A 172 1.95 -13.39 4.91
CA MET A 172 3.14 -12.56 5.07
C MET A 172 4.17 -12.99 4.04
N ASN A 173 4.71 -12.04 3.29
CA ASN A 173 5.78 -12.28 2.34
C ASN A 173 6.97 -11.38 2.69
N LEU A 174 8.15 -11.99 2.79
CA LEU A 174 9.40 -11.30 3.09
C LEU A 174 10.18 -11.05 1.81
N GLY A 175 10.82 -9.91 1.75
CA GLY A 175 11.75 -9.50 0.70
C GLY A 175 12.55 -8.29 1.14
N ILE A 176 12.97 -7.49 0.18
CA ILE A 176 13.72 -6.26 0.40
C ILE A 176 13.10 -5.08 -0.36
N VAL A 177 13.50 -3.89 0.01
CA VAL A 177 13.34 -2.72 -0.84
C VAL A 177 14.28 -2.88 -2.03
N SER A 178 13.74 -3.25 -3.20
CA SER A 178 14.53 -3.47 -4.41
C SER A 178 14.91 -2.15 -5.08
N ARG A 179 14.05 -1.13 -4.95
CA ARG A 179 14.26 0.23 -5.46
C ARG A 179 13.35 1.22 -4.74
N SER A 180 13.89 2.38 -4.42
CA SER A 180 13.12 3.57 -4.08
C SER A 180 13.28 4.58 -5.20
N GLY A 181 12.28 5.43 -5.42
CA GLY A 181 12.41 6.48 -6.43
C GLY A 181 12.06 6.06 -7.87
N ARG A 182 11.13 5.12 -8.09
CA ARG A 182 10.63 4.79 -9.43
C ARG A 182 9.23 5.34 -9.65
N SER A 183 9.07 6.19 -10.67
CA SER A 183 7.74 6.50 -11.21
C SER A 183 7.27 5.36 -12.10
N TYR A 184 6.08 4.82 -11.82
CA TYR A 184 5.39 3.87 -12.68
C TYR A 184 3.87 4.02 -12.48
N PRO A 185 3.13 4.34 -13.50
CA PRO A 185 3.56 4.78 -14.84
C PRO A 185 4.29 6.13 -14.78
N ASP A 186 4.98 6.53 -15.84
CA ASP A 186 5.82 7.75 -15.93
C ASP A 186 5.10 9.08 -15.58
N SER A 187 3.79 9.05 -15.44
CA SER A 187 2.93 10.19 -15.10
C SER A 187 2.66 10.37 -13.60
N ALA A 188 3.17 9.47 -12.74
CA ALA A 188 2.94 9.58 -11.30
C ALA A 188 3.67 10.79 -10.71
N SER A 189 2.97 11.54 -9.85
CA SER A 189 3.52 12.71 -9.14
C SER A 189 4.41 12.34 -7.96
N TYR A 190 4.65 11.06 -7.75
CA TYR A 190 5.45 10.49 -6.67
C TYR A 190 6.15 9.21 -7.14
N GLU A 191 7.14 8.81 -6.41
CA GLU A 191 7.94 7.63 -6.69
C GLU A 191 7.45 6.46 -5.83
N PHE A 192 7.26 5.30 -6.46
CA PHE A 192 6.88 4.09 -5.75
C PHE A 192 8.08 3.45 -5.05
N ILE A 193 7.81 2.74 -3.97
CA ILE A 193 8.73 1.76 -3.40
C ILE A 193 8.53 0.47 -4.17
N GLN A 194 9.59 -0.05 -4.78
CA GLN A 194 9.59 -1.37 -5.39
C GLN A 194 10.16 -2.39 -4.41
N THR A 195 9.49 -3.54 -4.28
CA THR A 195 9.93 -4.67 -3.46
C THR A 195 9.80 -5.97 -4.22
N ASP A 196 10.64 -6.94 -3.90
CA ASP A 196 10.54 -8.34 -4.35
C ASP A 196 9.77 -9.21 -3.33
N ALA A 197 9.34 -8.65 -2.20
CA ALA A 197 8.34 -9.28 -1.35
C ALA A 197 7.08 -9.53 -2.18
N GLY A 198 6.72 -10.80 -2.37
CA GLY A 198 5.66 -11.21 -3.27
C GLY A 198 4.35 -10.46 -3.01
N ALA A 199 3.84 -9.80 -4.03
CA ALA A 199 2.55 -9.13 -4.02
C ALA A 199 1.64 -9.80 -5.06
N TYR A 200 0.47 -10.27 -4.62
CA TYR A 200 -0.45 -11.07 -5.44
C TYR A 200 -1.81 -10.40 -5.52
N PRO A 201 -2.65 -10.78 -6.49
CA PRO A 201 -4.05 -10.31 -6.56
C PRO A 201 -4.77 -10.51 -5.22
N GLY A 202 -5.42 -9.47 -4.72
CA GLY A 202 -6.00 -9.43 -3.37
C GLY A 202 -5.08 -8.83 -2.29
N GLY A 203 -3.79 -8.67 -2.57
CA GLY A 203 -2.85 -7.97 -1.70
C GLY A 203 -2.90 -6.44 -1.78
N SER A 204 -3.52 -5.89 -2.85
CA SER A 204 -3.68 -4.44 -3.02
C SER A 204 -4.34 -3.79 -1.80
N GLY A 205 -3.80 -2.67 -1.35
CA GLY A 205 -4.21 -1.98 -0.12
C GLY A 205 -3.57 -2.52 1.16
N GLY A 206 -2.85 -3.65 1.09
CA GLY A 206 -2.09 -4.20 2.22
C GLY A 206 -0.83 -3.37 2.53
N PRO A 207 -0.34 -3.39 3.78
CA PRO A 207 0.84 -2.63 4.17
C PRO A 207 2.13 -3.28 3.67
N LEU A 208 3.11 -2.43 3.36
CA LEU A 208 4.53 -2.77 3.28
C LEU A 208 5.19 -2.30 4.57
N LEU A 209 5.73 -3.22 5.34
CA LEU A 209 6.34 -2.95 6.64
C LEU A 209 7.86 -3.02 6.57
N ASN A 210 8.55 -2.28 7.41
CA ASN A 210 9.97 -2.44 7.68
C ASN A 210 10.21 -3.53 8.73
N SER A 211 11.48 -3.80 9.05
CA SER A 211 11.90 -4.79 10.07
C SER A 211 11.40 -4.49 11.49
N LYS A 212 10.92 -3.26 11.76
CA LYS A 212 10.34 -2.86 13.06
C LYS A 212 8.81 -3.00 13.10
N GLY A 213 8.18 -3.47 12.01
CA GLY A 213 6.73 -3.55 11.89
C GLY A 213 6.03 -2.22 11.58
N ASN A 214 6.77 -1.17 11.28
CA ASN A 214 6.19 0.11 10.89
C ASN A 214 5.85 0.13 9.40
N VAL A 215 4.73 0.73 9.03
CA VAL A 215 4.29 0.86 7.64
C VAL A 215 5.19 1.86 6.91
N ILE A 216 5.88 1.42 5.87
CA ILE A 216 6.70 2.25 4.99
C ILE A 216 6.01 2.52 3.65
N GLY A 217 4.96 1.75 3.33
CA GLY A 217 4.17 1.93 2.12
C GLY A 217 2.90 1.10 2.12
N MET A 218 2.06 1.29 1.10
CA MET A 218 0.84 0.53 0.87
C MET A 218 0.90 -0.07 -0.54
N ILE A 219 0.72 -1.38 -0.66
CA ILE A 219 0.75 -2.08 -1.95
C ILE A 219 -0.40 -1.59 -2.83
N THR A 220 -0.06 -1.10 -4.00
CA THR A 220 -1.03 -0.63 -5.01
C THR A 220 -1.00 -1.46 -6.28
N MET A 221 0.17 -1.95 -6.68
CA MET A 221 0.33 -2.77 -7.88
C MET A 221 1.27 -3.93 -7.64
N ALA A 222 1.08 -5.00 -8.41
CA ALA A 222 1.98 -6.13 -8.50
C ALA A 222 2.34 -6.38 -9.97
N SER A 223 3.50 -7.00 -10.21
CA SER A 223 3.80 -7.55 -11.54
C SER A 223 2.86 -8.71 -11.86
N GLU A 224 2.64 -9.00 -13.13
CA GLU A 224 1.80 -10.12 -13.58
C GLU A 224 2.20 -11.45 -12.94
N ARG A 225 3.48 -11.65 -12.68
CA ARG A 225 4.03 -12.86 -12.06
C ARG A 225 3.99 -12.83 -10.53
N GLY A 226 3.57 -11.72 -9.91
CA GLY A 226 3.52 -11.57 -8.45
C GLY A 226 4.88 -11.48 -7.75
N ASN A 227 5.98 -11.45 -8.47
CA ASN A 227 7.34 -11.44 -7.93
C ASN A 227 7.91 -10.03 -7.68
N MET A 228 7.15 -9.01 -7.99
CA MET A 228 7.46 -7.61 -7.67
C MET A 228 6.20 -6.90 -7.22
N GLY A 229 6.32 -6.13 -6.14
CA GLY A 229 5.30 -5.23 -5.65
C GLY A 229 5.72 -3.78 -5.81
N PHE A 230 4.74 -2.92 -6.02
CA PHE A 230 4.89 -1.46 -6.00
C PHE A 230 3.99 -0.89 -4.92
N ALA A 231 4.59 -0.14 -4.01
CA ALA A 231 3.88 0.47 -2.90
C ALA A 231 3.89 1.99 -2.99
N THR A 232 2.74 2.61 -2.74
CA THR A 232 2.65 4.05 -2.49
C THR A 232 3.37 4.36 -1.18
N PRO A 233 4.39 5.24 -1.17
CA PRO A 233 5.16 5.54 0.05
C PRO A 233 4.27 6.13 1.14
N ILE A 234 4.53 5.73 2.39
CA ILE A 234 3.67 6.15 3.50
C ILE A 234 3.71 7.66 3.74
N ASN A 235 4.83 8.34 3.47
CA ASN A 235 4.93 9.79 3.62
C ASN A 235 4.07 10.54 2.59
N VAL A 236 3.85 9.96 1.40
CA VAL A 236 2.89 10.50 0.42
C VAL A 236 1.46 10.40 0.97
N ILE A 237 1.12 9.24 1.56
CA ILE A 237 -0.20 9.02 2.18
C ILE A 237 -0.40 9.96 3.38
N LYS A 238 0.59 10.10 4.25
CA LYS A 238 0.54 10.99 5.42
C LYS A 238 0.24 12.45 5.07
N ARG A 239 0.67 12.92 3.90
CA ARG A 239 0.40 14.30 3.45
C ARG A 239 -1.09 14.55 3.20
N VAL A 240 -1.79 13.57 2.65
CA VAL A 240 -3.21 13.68 2.32
C VAL A 240 -4.13 13.19 3.43
N LEU A 241 -3.63 12.32 4.30
CA LEU A 241 -4.42 11.64 5.32
C LEU A 241 -5.24 12.57 6.22
N PRO A 242 -4.73 13.73 6.71
CA PRO A 242 -5.54 14.65 7.53
C PRO A 242 -6.77 15.18 6.79
N ARG A 243 -6.67 15.46 5.48
CA ARG A 243 -7.79 15.88 4.65
C ARG A 243 -8.78 14.73 4.45
N LEU A 244 -8.25 13.55 4.04
CA LEU A 244 -9.09 12.39 3.79
C LEU A 244 -9.82 11.91 5.06
N ALA A 245 -9.19 11.95 6.23
CA ALA A 245 -9.83 11.57 7.49
C ALA A 245 -11.02 12.49 7.86
N ASN A 246 -10.99 13.74 7.41
CA ASN A 246 -12.10 14.69 7.58
C ASN A 246 -13.15 14.60 6.46
N GLY A 247 -12.98 13.73 5.48
CA GLY A 247 -13.86 13.60 4.31
C GLY A 247 -13.59 14.62 3.21
N ASP A 248 -12.49 15.39 3.31
CA ASP A 248 -12.13 16.42 2.33
C ASP A 248 -11.32 15.81 1.17
N LYS A 249 -11.39 16.47 0.00
CA LYS A 249 -10.50 16.19 -1.13
C LYS A 249 -9.17 16.90 -0.95
N PHE A 250 -8.09 16.26 -1.40
CA PHE A 250 -6.78 16.88 -1.47
C PHE A 250 -6.58 17.50 -2.87
N ALA A 251 -6.32 18.79 -2.91
CA ALA A 251 -6.07 19.50 -4.16
C ALA A 251 -4.57 19.54 -4.44
N TRP A 252 -4.11 18.78 -5.45
CA TRP A 252 -2.70 18.69 -5.83
C TRP A 252 -2.20 19.96 -6.50
N GLY A 253 -0.97 20.36 -6.15
CA GLY A 253 -0.30 21.50 -6.75
C GLY A 253 0.03 21.26 -8.24
N TRP A 254 -0.09 22.37 -9.01
CA TRP A 254 0.12 22.37 -10.44
C TRP A 254 0.79 23.65 -10.91
N LEU A 255 1.83 23.51 -11.76
CA LEU A 255 2.47 24.65 -12.43
C LEU A 255 1.77 25.05 -13.72
N GLY A 256 1.40 24.06 -14.54
CA GLY A 256 0.88 24.29 -15.87
C GLY A 256 1.98 24.61 -16.89
N VAL A 257 3.06 23.82 -16.86
CA VAL A 257 4.17 23.91 -17.82
C VAL A 257 4.44 22.56 -18.46
N GLN A 258 4.99 22.56 -19.67
CA GLN A 258 5.70 21.43 -20.26
C GLN A 258 7.19 21.65 -20.09
N MET A 259 7.92 20.57 -19.81
CA MET A 259 9.33 20.61 -19.46
C MET A 259 10.11 19.55 -20.24
N SER A 260 11.40 19.83 -20.47
CA SER A 260 12.35 18.88 -21.05
C SER A 260 13.71 19.01 -20.37
N ASP A 261 14.56 18.02 -20.54
CA ASP A 261 15.95 18.08 -20.11
C ASP A 261 16.70 19.20 -20.85
N VAL A 262 17.72 19.76 -20.21
CA VAL A 262 18.64 20.70 -20.86
C VAL A 262 19.57 19.94 -21.79
N SER A 263 19.56 20.25 -23.09
CA SER A 263 20.49 19.65 -24.02
C SER A 263 21.93 20.19 -23.84
N LEU A 264 22.93 19.41 -24.29
CA LEU A 264 24.34 19.85 -24.24
C LEU A 264 24.56 21.18 -25.01
N GLU A 265 23.87 21.40 -26.11
CA GLU A 265 23.95 22.64 -26.88
C GLU A 265 23.34 23.82 -26.11
N GLN A 266 22.17 23.62 -25.50
CA GLN A 266 21.54 24.64 -24.67
C GLN A 266 22.40 24.97 -23.44
N ALA A 267 22.99 23.96 -22.79
CA ALA A 267 23.89 24.18 -21.65
C ALA A 267 25.11 25.03 -22.04
N LYS A 268 25.72 24.74 -23.20
CA LYS A 268 26.84 25.53 -23.73
C LYS A 268 26.44 26.98 -23.99
N MET A 269 25.31 27.21 -24.67
CA MET A 269 24.81 28.55 -24.98
C MET A 269 24.47 29.36 -23.72
N LEU A 270 24.00 28.70 -22.67
CA LEU A 270 23.56 29.33 -21.40
C LEU A 270 24.66 29.39 -20.34
N GLY A 271 25.84 28.83 -20.61
CA GLY A 271 26.95 28.78 -19.65
C GLY A 271 26.67 27.88 -18.42
N ILE A 272 25.85 26.85 -18.59
CA ILE A 272 25.49 25.93 -17.51
C ILE A 272 26.49 24.76 -17.48
N HIS A 273 27.37 24.75 -16.50
CA HIS A 273 28.37 23.69 -16.26
C HIS A 273 28.42 23.29 -14.80
N PRO A 274 28.24 22.00 -14.43
CA PRO A 274 27.78 20.89 -15.30
C PRO A 274 26.35 21.11 -15.83
N VAL A 275 25.94 20.31 -16.86
CA VAL A 275 24.58 20.36 -17.40
C VAL A 275 23.59 20.01 -16.30
N LYS A 276 22.74 20.96 -15.93
CA LYS A 276 21.72 20.79 -14.87
C LYS A 276 20.55 21.72 -15.11
N GLY A 277 19.42 21.44 -14.44
CA GLY A 277 18.21 22.21 -14.54
C GLY A 277 17.24 21.65 -15.60
N VAL A 278 16.10 22.30 -15.75
CA VAL A 278 14.96 21.83 -16.55
C VAL A 278 14.45 22.96 -17.44
N VAL A 279 14.40 22.74 -18.74
CA VAL A 279 13.90 23.73 -19.71
C VAL A 279 12.37 23.74 -19.72
N VAL A 280 11.79 24.92 -19.60
CA VAL A 280 10.35 25.14 -19.84
C VAL A 280 10.10 25.23 -21.35
N SER A 281 9.54 24.15 -21.92
CA SER A 281 9.24 24.07 -23.36
C SER A 281 7.96 24.83 -23.73
N SER A 282 6.96 24.84 -22.81
CA SER A 282 5.76 25.67 -22.97
C SER A 282 5.15 26.02 -21.62
N VAL A 283 4.38 27.10 -21.61
CA VAL A 283 3.62 27.56 -20.44
C VAL A 283 2.15 27.63 -20.82
N LEU A 284 1.30 26.95 -20.06
CA LEU A 284 -0.14 26.95 -20.31
C LEU A 284 -0.74 28.29 -19.86
N PRO A 285 -1.48 28.99 -20.75
CA PRO A 285 -2.09 30.28 -20.39
C PRO A 285 -3.04 30.16 -19.20
N GLY A 286 -3.02 31.18 -18.32
CA GLY A 286 -3.89 31.24 -17.16
C GLY A 286 -3.54 30.29 -16.02
N GLN A 287 -2.56 29.39 -16.17
CA GLN A 287 -2.08 28.51 -15.11
C GLN A 287 -1.11 29.25 -14.15
N SER A 288 -0.79 28.63 -13.03
CA SER A 288 -0.02 29.29 -11.95
C SER A 288 1.37 29.76 -12.42
N ALA A 289 2.08 28.98 -13.22
CA ALA A 289 3.38 29.38 -13.76
C ALA A 289 3.28 30.62 -14.66
N ALA A 290 2.25 30.71 -15.51
CA ALA A 290 2.01 31.90 -16.33
C ALA A 290 1.76 33.15 -15.47
N ARG A 291 0.90 33.03 -14.44
CA ARG A 291 0.64 34.10 -13.48
C ARG A 291 1.87 34.45 -12.63
N GLY A 292 2.69 33.46 -12.32
CA GLY A 292 3.96 33.61 -11.59
C GLY A 292 5.11 34.16 -12.42
N GLY A 293 4.88 34.45 -13.73
CA GLY A 293 5.86 35.08 -14.60
C GLY A 293 6.87 34.12 -15.23
N ILE A 294 6.65 32.81 -15.19
CA ILE A 294 7.44 31.81 -15.93
C ILE A 294 7.19 31.97 -17.43
N GLN A 295 8.25 31.86 -18.21
CA GLN A 295 8.23 32.00 -19.67
C GLN A 295 8.81 30.75 -20.36
N LYS A 296 8.42 30.57 -21.61
CA LYS A 296 9.08 29.57 -22.47
C LYS A 296 10.57 29.87 -22.57
N GLN A 297 11.40 28.82 -22.54
CA GLN A 297 12.87 28.84 -22.53
C GLN A 297 13.50 29.27 -21.17
N ASP A 298 12.74 29.47 -20.12
CA ASP A 298 13.33 29.51 -18.77
C ASP A 298 13.95 28.16 -18.45
N VAL A 299 15.05 28.16 -17.73
CA VAL A 299 15.63 26.94 -17.14
C VAL A 299 15.39 26.96 -15.64
N ILE A 300 14.57 26.04 -15.13
CA ILE A 300 14.36 25.87 -13.69
C ILE A 300 15.62 25.21 -13.13
N LEU A 301 16.28 25.88 -12.18
CA LEU A 301 17.49 25.39 -11.52
C LEU A 301 17.20 24.81 -10.14
N ALA A 302 16.19 25.34 -9.44
CA ALA A 302 15.81 24.86 -8.12
C ALA A 302 14.31 25.10 -7.85
N VAL A 303 13.73 24.24 -7.00
CA VAL A 303 12.39 24.38 -6.43
C VAL A 303 12.54 24.37 -4.91
N ASN A 304 12.04 25.41 -4.22
CA ASN A 304 12.18 25.58 -2.77
C ASN A 304 13.63 25.32 -2.30
N GLU A 305 14.61 25.98 -2.94
CA GLU A 305 16.05 25.90 -2.66
C GLU A 305 16.71 24.55 -3.01
N THR A 306 15.93 23.52 -3.30
CA THR A 306 16.47 22.21 -3.74
C THR A 306 16.74 22.22 -5.24
N GLN A 307 17.98 21.92 -5.64
CA GLN A 307 18.37 21.81 -7.04
C GLN A 307 17.58 20.71 -7.77
N VAL A 308 17.30 20.95 -9.05
CA VAL A 308 16.59 20.01 -9.91
C VAL A 308 17.42 19.75 -11.16
N ASP A 309 17.53 18.48 -11.56
CA ASP A 309 18.32 18.05 -12.71
C ASP A 309 17.46 17.43 -13.83
N SER A 310 16.18 17.15 -13.53
CA SER A 310 15.26 16.54 -14.49
C SER A 310 13.83 17.09 -14.37
N PRO A 311 13.02 17.04 -15.44
CA PRO A 311 11.58 17.33 -15.38
C PRO A 311 10.85 16.54 -14.30
N ARG A 312 11.34 15.32 -14.02
CA ARG A 312 10.80 14.45 -12.98
C ARG A 312 10.98 15.04 -11.58
N ASP A 313 12.14 15.64 -11.30
CA ASP A 313 12.39 16.27 -9.99
C ASP A 313 11.41 17.41 -9.75
N VAL A 314 11.22 18.29 -10.74
CA VAL A 314 10.25 19.38 -10.67
C VAL A 314 8.82 18.82 -10.47
N ALA A 315 8.43 17.82 -11.28
CA ALA A 315 7.10 17.22 -11.18
C ALA A 315 6.85 16.58 -9.81
N ARG A 316 7.84 15.89 -9.25
CA ARG A 316 7.79 15.27 -7.92
C ARG A 316 7.64 16.32 -6.82
N MET A 317 8.47 17.35 -6.85
CA MET A 317 8.47 18.39 -5.82
C MET A 317 7.17 19.20 -5.84
N ILE A 318 6.70 19.58 -7.01
CA ILE A 318 5.45 20.33 -7.18
C ILE A 318 4.23 19.46 -6.93
N GLY A 319 4.21 18.26 -7.52
CA GLY A 319 3.11 17.31 -7.42
C GLY A 319 2.89 16.76 -6.01
N GLY A 320 3.88 16.87 -5.13
CA GLY A 320 3.76 16.50 -3.71
C GLY A 320 3.21 17.63 -2.81
N LEU A 321 2.97 18.82 -3.36
CA LEU A 321 2.46 19.97 -2.60
C LEU A 321 0.96 20.14 -2.81
N GLU A 322 0.30 20.75 -1.84
CA GLU A 322 -1.11 21.16 -1.94
C GLU A 322 -1.25 22.42 -2.81
N ALA A 323 -2.33 22.50 -3.59
CA ALA A 323 -2.66 23.70 -4.35
C ALA A 323 -2.84 24.93 -3.41
N GLY A 324 -2.48 26.10 -3.91
CA GLY A 324 -2.46 27.34 -3.12
C GLY A 324 -1.19 27.53 -2.30
N ARG A 325 -0.36 26.50 -2.11
CA ARG A 325 0.93 26.65 -1.44
C ARG A 325 1.88 27.46 -2.31
N VAL A 326 2.56 28.43 -1.70
CA VAL A 326 3.57 29.24 -2.39
C VAL A 326 4.79 28.37 -2.67
N VAL A 327 5.24 28.37 -3.92
CA VAL A 327 6.47 27.75 -4.38
C VAL A 327 7.49 28.82 -4.73
N HIS A 328 8.76 28.56 -4.41
CA HIS A 328 9.89 29.41 -4.76
C HIS A 328 10.69 28.70 -5.87
N LEU A 329 10.78 29.34 -7.03
CA LEU A 329 11.55 28.81 -8.17
C LEU A 329 12.78 29.68 -8.43
N THR A 330 13.96 29.05 -8.48
CA THR A 330 15.15 29.70 -9.02
C THR A 330 15.25 29.32 -10.50
N ILE A 331 15.24 30.31 -11.38
CA ILE A 331 15.29 30.11 -12.82
C ILE A 331 16.46 30.87 -13.44
N LEU A 332 16.94 30.38 -14.59
CA LEU A 332 17.85 31.11 -15.48
C LEU A 332 17.07 31.57 -16.71
N ARG A 333 17.08 32.88 -16.95
CA ARG A 333 16.45 33.52 -18.11
C ARG A 333 17.42 34.45 -18.79
N LYS A 334 17.76 34.21 -20.06
CA LYS A 334 18.70 35.03 -20.86
C LYS A 334 20.00 35.34 -20.10
N GLY A 335 20.60 34.32 -19.47
CA GLY A 335 21.85 34.44 -18.72
C GLY A 335 21.74 35.08 -17.33
N ARG A 336 20.55 35.43 -16.86
CA ARG A 336 20.31 36.00 -15.51
C ARG A 336 19.54 35.04 -14.62
N THR A 337 20.03 34.83 -13.42
CA THR A 337 19.31 34.07 -12.40
C THR A 337 18.23 34.96 -11.77
N LEU A 338 17.00 34.45 -11.71
CA LEU A 338 15.84 35.11 -11.13
C LEU A 338 15.20 34.19 -10.09
N GLN A 339 14.59 34.78 -9.08
CA GLN A 339 13.74 34.06 -8.12
C GLN A 339 12.29 34.50 -8.32
N LEU A 340 11.41 33.53 -8.49
CA LEU A 340 9.98 33.72 -8.65
C LEU A 340 9.24 33.00 -7.53
N SER A 341 8.23 33.66 -6.96
CA SER A 341 7.44 33.09 -5.87
C SER A 341 5.95 33.30 -6.16
N PHE A 342 5.19 32.23 -6.21
CA PHE A 342 3.76 32.30 -6.52
C PHE A 342 3.01 31.06 -5.99
N PRO A 343 1.68 31.18 -5.75
CA PRO A 343 0.88 30.05 -5.30
C PRO A 343 0.67 29.03 -6.43
N LEU A 344 0.74 27.76 -6.10
CA LEU A 344 0.43 26.66 -7.02
C LEU A 344 -1.06 26.65 -7.40
N GLY A 345 -1.35 26.33 -8.65
CA GLY A 345 -2.71 26.07 -9.11
C GLY A 345 -3.19 24.67 -8.69
N VAL A 346 -4.45 24.39 -8.98
CA VAL A 346 -5.03 23.05 -8.83
C VAL A 346 -4.69 22.23 -10.07
N ARG A 347 -4.20 21.01 -9.85
CA ARG A 347 -3.95 20.06 -10.93
C ARG A 347 -5.28 19.66 -11.57
N PRO A 348 -5.43 19.73 -12.91
CA PRO A 348 -6.63 19.26 -13.59
C PRO A 348 -6.86 17.76 -13.34
N GLU A 349 -8.11 17.36 -13.12
CA GLU A 349 -8.44 15.93 -13.09
C GLU A 349 -8.08 15.32 -14.46
N SER A 350 -7.29 14.24 -14.46
CA SER A 350 -6.94 13.57 -15.70
C SER A 350 -8.15 12.83 -16.24
N THR A 351 -8.62 13.20 -17.40
CA THR A 351 -9.69 12.50 -18.15
C THR A 351 -9.20 11.19 -18.77
N LYS A 352 -8.07 10.62 -18.34
CA LYS A 352 -7.62 9.33 -18.85
C LYS A 352 -8.50 8.21 -18.30
N THR A 353 -9.48 7.79 -19.13
CA THR A 353 -10.00 6.43 -19.11
C THR A 353 -8.78 5.49 -19.14
N ARG A 354 -8.60 4.70 -18.09
CA ARG A 354 -7.69 3.55 -18.13
C ARG A 354 -8.29 2.58 -19.16
N GLU A 355 -7.78 2.59 -20.37
CA GLU A 355 -7.97 1.46 -21.27
C GLU A 355 -7.27 0.27 -20.62
N GLY A 356 -8.03 -0.80 -20.44
CA GLY A 356 -7.73 -2.01 -19.68
C GLY A 356 -6.60 -2.88 -20.25
#